data_796a36f704ee81c8bb56934a9b347c0f
#
_entry.id   796a36f704ee81c8bb56934a9b347c0f
#
_cell.length_a   1.000
_cell.length_b   1.000
_cell.length_c   1.000
_cell.angle_alpha   90.00
_cell.angle_beta   90.00
_cell.angle_gamma   90.00
#
_symmetry.space_group_name_H-M   'P 1'
#
loop_
_entity.id
_entity.type
_entity.pdbx_description
1 polymer ?
#
loop_
_entity_poly.entity_id
_entity_poly.type
_entity_poly.pdbx_seq_one_letter_code
_entity_poly.pdbx_strand_id
1 'polypeptide(L)'
;MKHSAMFYQNILEWNNMTFEIQNFTNNDDIDVIQQKGNFIVVEYKKDLSVTPHTAQQEYYAAQMNVRRRQLITKLQNTGVTLQAGAMQWTVGDVNATTGIKSVGDFAKKMFRSAVTDETAIKPEYRGTGILVTEPTYRHLIILDLDDWNRAMLVEDGLYLASDSEVEEKAVPKRTASSVMLGNEGLFNLGLYGTGFVVLESPVPESELITIDLKDDVLRIDGSMAIAWSDTLDFTVERSGKSLIGSAASGEGLVNVYRGTGRVLMQPVL
;
A
#
# COMPACT_ATOMS: atom_id res chain seq x y z
N MET A 1 -1.76 -28.51 -19.81
CA MET A 1 -2.31 -27.15 -19.80
C MET A 1 -3.82 -27.05 -19.48
N LYS A 2 -4.47 -28.08 -18.93
CA LYS A 2 -5.90 -28.04 -18.51
C LYS A 2 -6.09 -28.07 -16.97
N HIS A 3 -5.01 -28.10 -16.18
CA HIS A 3 -5.11 -28.19 -14.72
C HIS A 3 -5.06 -26.81 -14.00
N SER A 4 -4.65 -25.75 -14.70
CA SER A 4 -4.56 -24.40 -14.10
C SER A 4 -5.90 -23.66 -14.06
N ALA A 5 -6.79 -23.87 -15.05
CA ALA A 5 -8.07 -23.21 -15.11
C ALA A 5 -9.10 -23.71 -14.07
N MET A 6 -8.91 -24.93 -13.54
CA MET A 6 -9.83 -25.53 -12.59
C MET A 6 -9.59 -25.07 -11.13
N PHE A 7 -8.41 -24.57 -10.83
CA PHE A 7 -8.06 -24.06 -9.49
C PHE A 7 -8.60 -22.66 -9.22
N TYR A 8 -8.78 -21.84 -10.25
CA TYR A 8 -9.23 -20.44 -10.10
C TYR A 8 -10.75 -20.26 -10.10
N GLN A 9 -11.51 -21.22 -10.63
CA GLN A 9 -12.98 -21.14 -10.60
C GLN A 9 -13.59 -21.27 -9.19
N ASN A 10 -12.86 -21.83 -8.22
CA ASN A 10 -13.35 -22.02 -6.84
C ASN A 10 -12.94 -20.91 -5.84
N ILE A 11 -12.13 -19.93 -6.25
CA ILE A 11 -11.57 -18.96 -5.32
C ILE A 11 -12.55 -17.82 -5.02
N LEU A 12 -13.52 -17.56 -5.89
CA LEU A 12 -14.48 -16.48 -5.75
C LEU A 12 -15.93 -16.96 -5.73
N GLU A 13 -16.19 -18.03 -5.01
CA GLU A 13 -17.57 -18.31 -4.65
C GLU A 13 -18.06 -17.21 -3.71
N TRP A 14 -18.94 -16.36 -4.25
CA TRP A 14 -19.68 -15.33 -3.51
C TRP A 14 -20.79 -16.00 -2.67
N ASN A 15 -20.45 -17.07 -1.93
CA ASN A 15 -21.38 -17.85 -1.14
C ASN A 15 -22.06 -16.95 -0.11
N ASN A 16 -23.41 -16.97 -0.11
CA ASN A 16 -24.29 -16.16 0.73
C ASN A 16 -24.45 -14.68 0.38
N MET A 17 -24.03 -14.24 -0.80
CA MET A 17 -24.35 -12.90 -1.29
C MET A 17 -25.73 -12.89 -1.96
N THR A 18 -26.45 -11.76 -1.85
CA THR A 18 -27.78 -11.56 -2.47
C THR A 18 -27.70 -11.04 -3.90
N PHE A 19 -26.49 -10.98 -4.47
CA PHE A 19 -26.21 -10.48 -5.82
C PHE A 19 -25.21 -11.40 -6.54
N GLU A 20 -25.17 -11.28 -7.85
CA GLU A 20 -24.21 -11.96 -8.72
C GLU A 20 -23.43 -10.91 -9.51
N ILE A 21 -22.11 -11.10 -9.66
CA ILE A 21 -21.25 -10.26 -10.49
C ILE A 21 -20.78 -11.09 -11.67
N GLN A 22 -21.12 -10.65 -12.89
CA GLN A 22 -20.73 -11.29 -14.13
C GLN A 22 -19.66 -10.48 -14.87
N ASN A 23 -18.82 -11.15 -15.68
CA ASN A 23 -17.77 -10.55 -16.50
C ASN A 23 -16.73 -9.74 -15.70
N PHE A 24 -16.48 -10.13 -14.46
CA PHE A 24 -15.42 -9.54 -13.65
C PHE A 24 -14.38 -10.60 -13.29
N THR A 25 -14.52 -11.31 -12.19
CA THR A 25 -13.54 -12.34 -11.78
C THR A 25 -13.66 -13.65 -12.58
N ASN A 26 -14.73 -13.82 -13.33
CA ASN A 26 -14.95 -14.89 -14.30
C ASN A 26 -14.64 -14.48 -15.75
N ASN A 27 -13.98 -13.35 -15.96
CA ASN A 27 -13.52 -12.85 -17.26
C ASN A 27 -12.13 -13.43 -17.58
N ASP A 28 -11.91 -13.90 -18.81
CA ASP A 28 -10.63 -14.48 -19.25
C ASP A 28 -9.53 -13.42 -19.49
N ASP A 29 -9.88 -12.15 -19.55
CA ASP A 29 -8.95 -11.03 -19.63
C ASP A 29 -8.50 -10.49 -18.23
N ILE A 30 -9.00 -11.06 -17.13
CA ILE A 30 -8.68 -10.66 -15.77
C ILE A 30 -8.15 -11.87 -14.99
N ASP A 31 -6.99 -11.71 -14.33
CA ASP A 31 -6.44 -12.71 -13.44
C ASP A 31 -6.51 -12.27 -11.97
N VAL A 32 -6.84 -13.20 -11.09
CA VAL A 32 -6.61 -13.06 -9.65
C VAL A 32 -5.13 -13.38 -9.41
N ILE A 33 -4.34 -12.39 -9.03
CA ILE A 33 -2.89 -12.55 -8.84
C ILE A 33 -2.48 -12.73 -7.38
N GLN A 34 -3.30 -12.26 -6.42
CA GLN A 34 -3.05 -12.43 -5.00
C GLN A 34 -4.37 -12.45 -4.22
N GLN A 35 -4.42 -13.25 -3.15
CA GLN A 35 -5.50 -13.25 -2.19
C GLN A 35 -4.97 -13.54 -0.79
N LYS A 36 -5.26 -12.66 0.19
CA LYS A 36 -5.00 -12.86 1.62
C LYS A 36 -6.15 -12.25 2.43
N GLY A 37 -6.70 -13.00 3.37
CA GLY A 37 -7.86 -12.56 4.15
C GLY A 37 -9.04 -12.15 3.28
N ASN A 38 -9.52 -10.95 3.51
CA ASN A 38 -10.64 -10.35 2.75
C ASN A 38 -10.22 -9.68 1.44
N PHE A 39 -8.90 -9.56 1.19
CA PHE A 39 -8.34 -8.81 0.08
C PHE A 39 -7.99 -9.73 -1.10
N ILE A 40 -8.37 -9.31 -2.29
CA ILE A 40 -8.13 -9.99 -3.56
C ILE A 40 -7.59 -8.96 -4.54
N VAL A 41 -6.43 -9.23 -5.12
CA VAL A 41 -5.84 -8.38 -6.16
C VAL A 41 -6.10 -9.01 -7.51
N VAL A 42 -6.72 -8.24 -8.40
CA VAL A 42 -6.90 -8.62 -9.80
C VAL A 42 -6.02 -7.79 -10.72
N GLU A 43 -5.57 -8.41 -11.81
CA GLU A 43 -4.77 -7.78 -12.85
C GLU A 43 -5.45 -7.98 -14.22
N TYR A 44 -5.52 -6.92 -15.01
CA TYR A 44 -6.05 -6.95 -16.38
C TYR A 44 -4.97 -7.43 -17.35
N LYS A 45 -5.07 -8.66 -17.84
CA LYS A 45 -4.19 -9.20 -18.90
C LYS A 45 -4.31 -8.40 -20.18
N LYS A 46 -5.56 -8.04 -20.50
CA LYS A 46 -5.93 -7.15 -21.59
C LYS A 46 -6.89 -6.10 -21.08
N ASP A 47 -6.61 -4.87 -21.40
CA ASP A 47 -7.51 -3.75 -21.20
C ASP A 47 -8.20 -3.43 -22.53
N LEU A 48 -9.41 -3.93 -22.70
CA LEU A 48 -10.20 -3.72 -23.92
C LEU A 48 -10.86 -2.33 -23.99
N SER A 49 -10.63 -1.46 -22.99
CA SER A 49 -11.08 -0.06 -23.02
C SER A 49 -10.16 0.86 -23.82
N VAL A 50 -9.09 0.32 -24.42
CA VAL A 50 -8.16 1.07 -25.25
C VAL A 50 -8.79 1.59 -26.54
N THR A 51 -8.30 2.74 -26.99
CA THR A 51 -8.64 3.31 -28.30
C THR A 51 -7.63 2.89 -29.36
N PRO A 52 -7.92 3.04 -30.68
CA PRO A 52 -6.93 2.79 -31.74
C PRO A 52 -5.61 3.58 -31.57
N HIS A 53 -5.67 4.76 -30.95
CA HIS A 53 -4.49 5.60 -30.70
C HIS A 53 -3.64 5.13 -29.53
N THR A 54 -4.23 4.51 -28.51
CA THR A 54 -3.55 4.05 -27.29
C THR A 54 -3.23 2.56 -27.31
N ALA A 55 -3.86 1.78 -28.19
CA ALA A 55 -3.77 0.31 -28.20
C ALA A 55 -2.32 -0.20 -28.35
N GLN A 56 -1.49 0.44 -29.18
CA GLN A 56 -0.09 0.04 -29.35
C GLN A 56 0.72 0.31 -28.08
N GLN A 57 0.53 1.46 -27.45
CA GLN A 57 1.23 1.84 -26.22
C GLN A 57 0.87 0.88 -25.09
N GLU A 58 -0.42 0.61 -24.88
CA GLU A 58 -0.91 -0.29 -23.84
C GLU A 58 -0.44 -1.74 -24.08
N TYR A 59 -0.40 -2.18 -25.35
CA TYR A 59 0.13 -3.50 -25.68
C TYR A 59 1.59 -3.66 -25.24
N TYR A 60 2.47 -2.70 -25.57
CA TYR A 60 3.88 -2.78 -25.19
C TYR A 60 4.08 -2.55 -23.68
N ALA A 61 3.30 -1.69 -23.04
CA ALA A 61 3.30 -1.50 -21.60
C ALA A 61 2.99 -2.81 -20.87
N ALA A 62 1.97 -3.55 -21.34
CA ALA A 62 1.59 -4.84 -20.77
C ALA A 62 2.70 -5.91 -20.90
N GLN A 63 3.54 -5.87 -21.96
CA GLN A 63 4.71 -6.76 -22.09
C GLN A 63 5.77 -6.49 -21.00
N MET A 64 5.83 -5.27 -20.49
CA MET A 64 6.72 -4.85 -19.39
C MET A 64 6.04 -4.92 -18.02
N ASN A 65 4.94 -5.68 -17.90
CA ASN A 65 4.17 -5.82 -16.66
C ASN A 65 3.53 -4.50 -16.15
N VAL A 66 3.41 -3.50 -17.01
CA VAL A 66 2.65 -2.27 -16.73
C VAL A 66 1.20 -2.52 -17.11
N ARG A 67 0.40 -2.98 -16.16
CA ARG A 67 -1.00 -3.38 -16.32
C ARG A 67 -1.84 -2.75 -15.24
N ARG A 68 -3.13 -2.59 -15.51
CA ARG A 68 -4.08 -2.12 -14.49
C ARG A 68 -4.37 -3.22 -13.49
N ARG A 69 -4.44 -2.84 -12.21
CA ARG A 69 -4.80 -3.69 -11.07
C ARG A 69 -5.88 -3.02 -10.25
N GLN A 70 -6.71 -3.83 -9.62
CA GLN A 70 -7.71 -3.37 -8.66
C GLN A 70 -7.67 -4.24 -7.42
N LEU A 71 -7.99 -3.64 -6.29
CA LEU A 71 -8.27 -4.35 -5.05
C LEU A 71 -9.76 -4.63 -4.97
N ILE A 72 -10.10 -5.89 -4.71
CA ILE A 72 -11.43 -6.31 -4.33
C ILE A 72 -11.38 -6.66 -2.85
N THR A 73 -12.28 -6.09 -2.05
CA THR A 73 -12.43 -6.44 -0.64
C THR A 73 -13.77 -7.13 -0.44
N LYS A 74 -13.73 -8.36 0.10
CA LYS A 74 -14.90 -9.14 0.44
C LYS A 74 -15.28 -8.87 1.90
N LEU A 75 -16.39 -8.18 2.13
CA LEU A 75 -16.90 -7.88 3.46
C LEU A 75 -17.95 -8.92 3.87
N GLN A 76 -17.77 -9.54 5.03
CA GLN A 76 -18.69 -10.51 5.63
C GLN A 76 -18.97 -10.12 7.07
N ASN A 77 -19.74 -9.06 7.27
CA ASN A 77 -19.93 -8.38 8.56
C ASN A 77 -18.60 -7.90 9.17
N THR A 78 -17.68 -7.46 8.29
CA THR A 78 -16.34 -6.96 8.61
C THR A 78 -16.19 -5.53 8.13
N GLY A 79 -15.00 -4.93 8.36
CA GLY A 79 -14.68 -3.60 7.95
C GLY A 79 -13.34 -3.51 7.23
N VAL A 80 -13.20 -2.49 6.41
CA VAL A 80 -11.96 -2.10 5.73
C VAL A 80 -11.78 -0.60 5.82
N THR A 81 -10.57 -0.14 6.10
CA THR A 81 -10.17 1.25 5.99
C THR A 81 -9.48 1.46 4.65
N LEU A 82 -9.85 2.50 3.90
CA LEU A 82 -9.27 2.80 2.60
C LEU A 82 -8.60 4.18 2.59
N GLN A 83 -7.62 4.33 1.72
CA GLN A 83 -7.15 5.65 1.30
C GLN A 83 -8.32 6.44 0.71
N ALA A 84 -8.43 7.72 1.08
CA ALA A 84 -9.51 8.56 0.61
C ALA A 84 -9.53 8.67 -0.92
N GLY A 85 -10.71 8.48 -1.51
CA GLY A 85 -10.90 8.50 -2.96
C GLY A 85 -10.56 7.18 -3.68
N ALA A 86 -10.08 6.17 -2.96
CA ALA A 86 -9.71 4.90 -3.60
C ALA A 86 -10.90 4.01 -3.98
N MET A 87 -12.08 4.20 -3.40
CA MET A 87 -13.26 3.41 -3.71
C MET A 87 -13.85 3.78 -5.06
N GLN A 88 -14.01 2.80 -5.95
CA GLN A 88 -14.70 2.96 -7.23
C GLN A 88 -16.19 2.59 -7.12
N TRP A 89 -16.49 1.41 -6.59
CA TRP A 89 -17.86 0.95 -6.37
C TRP A 89 -18.00 -0.06 -5.25
N THR A 90 -19.22 -0.20 -4.75
CA THR A 90 -19.62 -1.23 -3.79
C THR A 90 -20.91 -1.90 -4.23
N VAL A 91 -21.13 -3.15 -3.79
CA VAL A 91 -22.39 -3.87 -3.93
C VAL A 91 -22.68 -4.67 -2.67
N GLY A 92 -23.95 -4.75 -2.30
CA GLY A 92 -24.41 -5.35 -1.05
C GLY A 92 -24.69 -4.28 0.02
N ASP A 93 -24.86 -4.69 1.27
CA ASP A 93 -25.05 -3.77 2.41
C ASP A 93 -23.68 -3.33 2.94
N VAL A 94 -23.10 -2.34 2.27
CA VAL A 94 -21.79 -1.76 2.60
C VAL A 94 -21.97 -0.27 2.91
N ASN A 95 -21.64 0.12 4.14
CA ASN A 95 -21.82 1.48 4.62
C ASN A 95 -20.47 2.13 4.93
N ALA A 96 -20.28 3.36 4.40
CA ALA A 96 -19.08 4.15 4.65
C ALA A 96 -19.23 5.05 5.87
N THR A 97 -18.19 5.16 6.67
CA THR A 97 -18.06 6.14 7.75
C THR A 97 -16.69 6.79 7.71
N THR A 98 -16.62 8.09 7.92
CA THR A 98 -15.35 8.82 8.05
C THR A 98 -14.92 8.99 9.50
N GLY A 99 -15.74 8.51 10.46
CA GLY A 99 -15.51 8.72 11.89
C GLY A 99 -15.51 10.22 12.28
N ILE A 100 -16.00 11.12 11.41
CA ILE A 100 -16.12 12.56 11.70
C ILE A 100 -17.44 12.78 12.43
N LYS A 101 -17.35 13.17 13.70
CA LYS A 101 -18.51 13.43 14.54
C LYS A 101 -18.83 14.92 14.68
N SER A 102 -17.86 15.80 14.34
CA SER A 102 -18.01 17.26 14.50
C SER A 102 -17.06 18.05 13.60
N VAL A 103 -17.32 19.36 13.46
CA VAL A 103 -16.42 20.29 12.76
C VAL A 103 -15.04 20.33 13.43
N GLY A 104 -14.97 20.17 14.76
CA GLY A 104 -13.71 20.12 15.49
C GLY A 104 -12.91 18.83 15.20
N ASP A 105 -13.57 17.70 14.99
CA ASP A 105 -12.91 16.45 14.57
C ASP A 105 -12.40 16.55 13.12
N PHE A 106 -13.19 17.18 12.25
CA PHE A 106 -12.77 17.49 10.89
C PHE A 106 -11.49 18.35 10.86
N ALA A 107 -11.48 19.45 11.62
CA ALA A 107 -10.32 20.35 11.69
C ALA A 107 -9.06 19.65 12.24
N LYS A 108 -9.20 18.79 13.28
CA LYS A 108 -8.09 17.98 13.81
C LYS A 108 -7.55 16.98 12.78
N LYS A 109 -8.44 16.31 12.05
CA LYS A 109 -8.05 15.37 11.00
C LYS A 109 -7.36 16.08 9.84
N MET A 110 -7.89 17.23 9.40
CA MET A 110 -7.25 18.06 8.36
C MET A 110 -5.89 18.59 8.78
N PHE A 111 -5.71 18.97 10.04
CA PHE A 111 -4.40 19.38 10.55
C PHE A 111 -3.39 18.24 10.51
N ARG A 112 -3.81 17.00 10.84
CA ARG A 112 -2.96 15.82 10.71
C ARG A 112 -2.57 15.54 9.26
N SER A 113 -3.48 15.70 8.29
CA SER A 113 -3.17 15.47 6.86
C SER A 113 -2.21 16.52 6.29
N ALA A 114 -2.24 17.74 6.80
CA ALA A 114 -1.27 18.76 6.39
C ALA A 114 0.16 18.49 6.89
N VAL A 115 0.30 17.53 7.79
CA VAL A 115 1.58 17.14 8.43
C VAL A 115 2.13 15.83 7.87
N THR A 116 1.27 14.99 7.28
CA THR A 116 1.63 13.79 6.52
C THR A 116 1.12 13.98 5.10
N ASP A 117 1.83 13.57 4.07
CA ASP A 117 1.36 13.59 2.67
C ASP A 117 0.17 12.62 2.43
N GLU A 118 -0.23 11.90 3.47
CA GLU A 118 -1.42 11.05 3.44
C GLU A 118 -2.67 11.78 3.90
N THR A 119 -3.80 11.47 3.25
CA THR A 119 -5.11 12.01 3.63
C THR A 119 -5.45 11.57 5.05
N ALA A 120 -5.60 12.53 5.99
CA ALA A 120 -5.90 12.26 7.40
C ALA A 120 -7.28 11.65 7.63
N ILE A 121 -8.15 11.70 6.61
CA ILE A 121 -9.50 11.16 6.66
C ILE A 121 -9.53 9.96 5.75
N LYS A 122 -9.33 8.78 6.33
CA LYS A 122 -9.51 7.52 5.64
C LYS A 122 -10.91 7.00 5.95
N PRO A 123 -11.77 6.81 4.94
CA PRO A 123 -13.09 6.25 5.15
C PRO A 123 -12.98 4.77 5.55
N GLU A 124 -13.78 4.38 6.52
CA GLU A 124 -14.00 2.99 6.87
C GLU A 124 -15.30 2.50 6.24
N TYR A 125 -15.27 1.35 5.60
CA TYR A 125 -16.42 0.68 5.01
C TYR A 125 -16.72 -0.59 5.79
N ARG A 126 -17.96 -0.75 6.27
CA ARG A 126 -18.40 -1.92 7.03
C ARG A 126 -19.66 -2.52 6.44
N GLY A 127 -19.81 -3.83 6.63
CA GLY A 127 -21.04 -4.55 6.27
C GLY A 127 -20.83 -5.89 5.62
N THR A 128 -21.74 -6.25 4.72
CA THR A 128 -21.70 -7.49 3.96
C THR A 128 -21.87 -7.20 2.47
N GLY A 129 -20.83 -7.44 1.69
CA GLY A 129 -20.83 -7.11 0.27
C GLY A 129 -19.42 -7.13 -0.31
N ILE A 130 -19.27 -6.46 -1.43
CA ILE A 130 -18.02 -6.30 -2.15
C ILE A 130 -17.71 -4.81 -2.29
N LEU A 131 -16.46 -4.47 -2.10
CA LEU A 131 -15.91 -3.16 -2.38
C LEU A 131 -14.77 -3.33 -3.39
N VAL A 132 -14.72 -2.47 -4.40
CA VAL A 132 -13.69 -2.46 -5.43
C VAL A 132 -13.08 -1.06 -5.52
N THR A 133 -11.75 -1.00 -5.61
CA THR A 133 -11.01 0.26 -5.72
C THR A 133 -10.93 0.75 -7.17
N GLU A 134 -10.57 2.03 -7.34
CA GLU A 134 -10.13 2.54 -8.64
C GLU A 134 -8.96 1.72 -9.19
N PRO A 135 -8.88 1.52 -10.52
CA PRO A 135 -7.76 0.82 -11.12
C PRO A 135 -6.47 1.66 -11.05
N THR A 136 -5.37 0.98 -10.75
CA THR A 136 -4.02 1.56 -10.69
C THR A 136 -3.04 0.78 -11.56
N TYR A 137 -1.99 1.43 -12.06
CA TYR A 137 -0.82 0.76 -12.66
C TYR A 137 0.24 0.35 -11.64
N ARG A 138 0.08 0.77 -10.37
CA ARG A 138 0.91 0.31 -9.26
C ARG A 138 0.70 -1.18 -9.00
N HIS A 139 1.68 -1.82 -8.40
CA HIS A 139 1.55 -3.19 -7.91
C HIS A 139 0.90 -3.17 -6.53
N LEU A 140 -0.16 -3.94 -6.36
CA LEU A 140 -0.83 -4.07 -5.07
C LEU A 140 -0.21 -5.25 -4.33
N ILE A 141 0.31 -5.01 -3.13
CA ILE A 141 0.90 -6.04 -2.28
C ILE A 141 0.12 -6.14 -0.97
N ILE A 142 -0.20 -7.36 -0.56
CA ILE A 142 -0.93 -7.62 0.70
C ILE A 142 0.06 -8.14 1.73
N LEU A 143 0.31 -7.37 2.78
CA LEU A 143 1.19 -7.69 3.89
C LEU A 143 0.37 -8.09 5.12
N ASP A 144 0.84 -9.10 5.86
CA ASP A 144 0.28 -9.50 7.15
C ASP A 144 1.07 -8.81 8.26
N LEU A 145 0.39 -8.07 9.15
CA LEU A 145 1.05 -7.39 10.26
C LEU A 145 1.67 -8.38 11.29
N ASP A 146 1.19 -9.61 11.36
CA ASP A 146 1.80 -10.61 12.24
C ASP A 146 3.24 -10.94 11.80
N ASP A 147 3.57 -10.84 10.51
CA ASP A 147 4.95 -10.99 9.98
C ASP A 147 5.88 -9.83 10.38
N TRP A 148 5.32 -8.74 10.91
CA TRP A 148 6.00 -7.50 11.33
C TRP A 148 5.94 -7.28 12.84
N ASN A 149 5.72 -8.32 13.62
CA ASN A 149 5.48 -8.23 15.06
C ASN A 149 4.37 -7.24 15.42
N ARG A 150 3.36 -7.11 14.56
CA ARG A 150 2.17 -6.24 14.72
C ARG A 150 2.48 -4.74 14.78
N ALA A 151 3.62 -4.33 14.20
CA ALA A 151 4.01 -2.93 14.15
C ALA A 151 4.89 -2.65 12.93
N MET A 152 4.39 -1.85 11.99
CA MET A 152 5.05 -1.52 10.73
C MET A 152 4.94 -0.02 10.45
N LEU A 153 6.00 0.58 9.97
CA LEU A 153 6.00 1.92 9.38
C LEU A 153 6.02 1.79 7.86
N VAL A 154 5.31 2.68 7.19
CA VAL A 154 5.16 2.70 5.74
C VAL A 154 5.60 4.04 5.19
N GLU A 155 6.25 4.02 4.03
CA GLU A 155 6.60 5.23 3.27
C GLU A 155 5.33 5.95 2.81
N ASP A 156 5.40 7.28 2.81
CA ASP A 156 4.29 8.15 2.47
C ASP A 156 3.73 7.85 1.07
N GLY A 157 2.40 7.89 0.92
CA GLY A 157 1.70 7.71 -0.34
C GLY A 157 1.62 6.27 -0.86
N LEU A 158 2.06 5.27 -0.08
CA LEU A 158 1.96 3.86 -0.50
C LEU A 158 0.77 3.11 0.11
N TYR A 159 0.14 3.64 1.15
CA TYR A 159 -1.00 3.00 1.79
C TYR A 159 -2.25 3.05 0.88
N LEU A 160 -2.90 1.90 0.68
CA LEU A 160 -4.18 1.79 -0.02
C LEU A 160 -5.32 1.36 0.89
N ALA A 161 -5.13 0.29 1.66
CA ALA A 161 -6.17 -0.30 2.49
C ALA A 161 -5.61 -1.06 3.69
N SER A 162 -6.45 -1.27 4.69
CA SER A 162 -6.19 -2.24 5.78
C SER A 162 -7.49 -2.81 6.32
N ASP A 163 -7.41 -3.97 6.98
CA ASP A 163 -8.50 -4.42 7.84
C ASP A 163 -8.82 -3.33 8.87
N SER A 164 -10.10 -3.18 9.24
CA SER A 164 -10.54 -2.11 10.15
C SER A 164 -10.01 -2.23 11.57
N GLU A 165 -9.47 -3.39 11.93
CA GLU A 165 -8.81 -3.67 13.20
C GLU A 165 -7.38 -3.13 13.29
N VAL A 166 -6.81 -2.72 12.14
CA VAL A 166 -5.48 -2.10 12.09
C VAL A 166 -5.56 -0.65 12.55
N GLU A 167 -4.81 -0.33 13.59
CA GLU A 167 -4.72 1.04 14.12
C GLU A 167 -3.67 1.84 13.35
N GLU A 168 -4.07 2.99 12.82
CA GLU A 168 -3.20 3.92 12.11
C GLU A 168 -2.73 5.05 13.03
N LYS A 169 -1.42 5.33 13.03
CA LYS A 169 -0.80 6.41 13.81
C LYS A 169 0.18 7.21 12.97
N ALA A 170 0.19 8.53 13.14
CA ALA A 170 1.27 9.38 12.66
C ALA A 170 2.45 9.25 13.64
N VAL A 171 3.59 8.74 13.15
CA VAL A 171 4.82 8.55 13.91
C VAL A 171 5.82 9.62 13.53
N PRO A 172 6.23 10.52 14.45
CA PRO A 172 7.17 11.59 14.14
C PRO A 172 8.52 11.05 13.66
N LYS A 173 9.06 11.60 12.58
CA LYS A 173 10.45 11.35 12.17
C LYS A 173 11.39 11.92 13.25
N ARG A 174 12.24 11.08 13.86
CA ARG A 174 12.96 11.38 15.11
C ARG A 174 14.09 12.41 15.02
N THR A 175 14.43 12.95 13.85
CA THR A 175 15.56 13.88 13.71
C THR A 175 15.14 15.25 13.21
N ALA A 176 15.62 16.31 13.88
CA ALA A 176 15.45 17.70 13.47
C ALA A 176 16.08 17.99 12.08
N SER A 177 17.04 17.19 11.63
CA SER A 177 17.66 17.30 10.31
C SER A 177 16.72 16.88 9.18
N SER A 178 15.80 15.93 9.40
CA SER A 178 14.80 15.55 8.40
C SER A 178 13.78 16.66 8.17
N VAL A 179 13.45 17.44 9.19
CA VAL A 179 12.52 18.57 9.13
C VAL A 179 13.10 19.77 8.36
N MET A 180 14.42 19.96 8.39
CA MET A 180 15.08 21.14 7.80
C MET A 180 15.55 20.94 6.35
N LEU A 181 15.61 19.71 5.83
CA LEU A 181 16.38 19.40 4.63
C LEU A 181 15.56 18.84 3.47
N GLY A 182 14.26 18.66 3.58
CA GLY A 182 13.46 18.14 2.49
C GLY A 182 11.97 18.45 2.59
N ASN A 183 11.33 18.45 1.45
CA ASN A 183 9.88 18.50 1.27
C ASN A 183 9.19 17.20 1.71
N GLU A 184 9.92 16.30 2.40
CA GLU A 184 9.39 15.04 2.92
C GLU A 184 8.60 15.30 4.20
N GLY A 185 7.44 14.64 4.35
CA GLY A 185 6.53 14.79 5.49
C GLY A 185 7.24 14.62 6.84
N LEU A 186 6.72 15.28 7.88
CA LEU A 186 7.28 15.28 9.24
C LEU A 186 7.01 13.96 9.99
N PHE A 187 6.18 13.09 9.44
CA PHE A 187 5.70 11.88 10.08
C PHE A 187 5.70 10.73 9.06
N ASN A 188 5.86 9.52 9.57
CA ASN A 188 5.59 8.29 8.83
C ASN A 188 4.21 7.74 9.24
N LEU A 189 3.57 6.97 8.36
CA LEU A 189 2.39 6.21 8.73
C LEU A 189 2.80 4.94 9.49
N GLY A 190 2.38 4.83 10.74
CA GLY A 190 2.52 3.61 11.54
C GLY A 190 1.23 2.80 11.51
N LEU A 191 1.34 1.49 11.30
CA LEU A 191 0.26 0.51 11.25
C LEU A 191 0.47 -0.51 12.36
N TYR A 192 -0.52 -0.67 13.24
CA TYR A 192 -0.41 -1.45 14.46
C TYR A 192 -1.58 -2.41 14.63
N GLY A 193 -1.34 -3.54 15.29
CA GLY A 193 -2.35 -4.54 15.59
C GLY A 193 -2.25 -5.78 14.73
N THR A 194 -3.37 -6.42 14.44
CA THR A 194 -3.47 -7.65 13.63
C THR A 194 -4.30 -7.39 12.40
N GLY A 195 -4.03 -8.11 11.33
CA GLY A 195 -4.76 -8.02 10.07
C GLY A 195 -3.86 -7.72 8.88
N PHE A 196 -4.48 -7.60 7.74
CA PHE A 196 -3.80 -7.36 6.48
C PHE A 196 -3.78 -5.88 6.12
N VAL A 197 -2.69 -5.48 5.46
CA VAL A 197 -2.48 -4.14 4.91
C VAL A 197 -2.18 -4.28 3.43
N VAL A 198 -2.74 -3.39 2.62
CA VAL A 198 -2.50 -3.34 1.18
C VAL A 198 -1.74 -2.06 0.84
N LEU A 199 -0.61 -2.22 0.18
CA LEU A 199 0.22 -1.10 -0.29
C LEU A 199 0.22 -1.03 -1.82
N GLU A 200 0.29 0.18 -2.36
CA GLU A 200 0.59 0.48 -3.76
C GLU A 200 2.10 0.54 -3.96
N SER A 201 2.70 -0.58 -4.34
CA SER A 201 4.14 -0.69 -4.59
C SER A 201 4.53 -0.22 -6.01
N PRO A 202 5.66 0.45 -6.20
CA PRO A 202 6.18 0.78 -7.53
C PRO A 202 6.65 -0.45 -8.31
N VAL A 203 7.00 -1.55 -7.61
CA VAL A 203 7.48 -2.80 -8.22
C VAL A 203 6.65 -4.00 -7.71
N PRO A 204 6.59 -5.13 -8.43
CA PRO A 204 5.91 -6.33 -7.94
C PRO A 204 6.56 -6.89 -6.67
N GLU A 205 5.80 -7.63 -5.86
CA GLU A 205 6.28 -8.23 -4.60
C GLU A 205 7.53 -9.11 -4.83
N SER A 206 7.62 -9.80 -5.98
CA SER A 206 8.76 -10.65 -6.37
C SER A 206 10.07 -9.90 -6.57
N GLU A 207 10.02 -8.59 -6.79
CA GLU A 207 11.20 -7.74 -7.02
C GLU A 207 11.61 -6.98 -5.74
N LEU A 208 10.80 -7.05 -4.67
CA LEU A 208 11.12 -6.38 -3.42
C LEU A 208 12.27 -7.08 -2.68
N ILE A 209 13.21 -6.27 -2.21
CA ILE A 209 14.34 -6.73 -1.40
C ILE A 209 13.93 -6.67 0.07
N THR A 210 14.01 -7.80 0.77
CA THR A 210 13.79 -7.88 2.21
C THR A 210 15.14 -7.96 2.94
N ILE A 211 15.35 -7.07 3.91
CA ILE A 211 16.56 -7.04 4.74
C ILE A 211 16.14 -7.20 6.21
N ASP A 212 16.57 -8.28 6.84
CA ASP A 212 16.38 -8.52 8.28
C ASP A 212 17.65 -8.13 9.04
N LEU A 213 17.57 -7.05 9.83
CA LEU A 213 18.66 -6.57 10.67
C LEU A 213 18.63 -7.26 12.05
N LYS A 214 19.81 -7.55 12.59
CA LYS A 214 20.02 -8.11 13.94
C LYS A 214 21.07 -7.29 14.65
N ASP A 215 20.65 -6.22 15.32
CA ASP A 215 21.50 -5.21 15.96
C ASP A 215 22.54 -4.62 14.97
N ASP A 216 22.04 -4.25 13.78
CA ASP A 216 22.86 -3.77 12.67
C ASP A 216 22.31 -2.49 12.06
N VAL A 217 22.93 -2.00 11.00
CA VAL A 217 22.65 -0.72 10.35
C VAL A 217 22.54 -0.88 8.85
N LEU A 218 21.39 -0.48 8.32
CA LEU A 218 21.17 -0.29 6.87
C LEU A 218 21.22 1.20 6.54
N ARG A 219 21.91 1.55 5.45
CA ARG A 219 21.94 2.90 4.87
C ARG A 219 21.46 2.85 3.45
N ILE A 220 20.53 3.71 3.10
CA ILE A 220 19.90 3.78 1.78
C ILE A 220 20.02 5.21 1.27
N ASP A 221 20.55 5.39 0.07
CA ASP A 221 20.48 6.66 -0.65
C ASP A 221 19.10 6.79 -1.31
N GLY A 222 18.39 7.88 -1.01
CA GLY A 222 17.02 8.12 -1.47
C GLY A 222 15.94 7.29 -0.77
N SER A 223 14.71 7.40 -1.24
CA SER A 223 13.49 6.80 -0.66
C SER A 223 13.17 5.44 -1.26
N MET A 224 14.08 4.46 -1.08
CA MET A 224 13.89 3.11 -1.62
C MET A 224 13.12 2.18 -0.66
N ALA A 225 13.12 2.45 0.65
CA ALA A 225 12.34 1.67 1.61
C ALA A 225 10.85 1.96 1.45
N ILE A 226 10.03 0.92 1.36
CA ILE A 226 8.58 1.03 1.26
C ILE A 226 7.87 0.71 2.58
N ALA A 227 8.48 -0.14 3.43
CA ALA A 227 7.99 -0.46 4.77
C ALA A 227 9.14 -0.94 5.65
N TRP A 228 9.04 -0.70 6.97
CA TRP A 228 10.02 -1.18 7.95
C TRP A 228 9.40 -1.42 9.32
N SER A 229 10.05 -2.24 10.14
CA SER A 229 9.62 -2.52 11.51
C SER A 229 9.71 -1.27 12.40
N ASP A 230 8.71 -1.01 13.23
CA ASP A 230 8.68 0.09 14.20
C ASP A 230 9.81 -0.02 15.28
N THR A 231 10.40 -1.21 15.40
CA THR A 231 11.56 -1.45 16.29
C THR A 231 12.86 -0.87 15.79
N LEU A 232 12.94 -0.43 14.52
CA LEU A 232 14.11 0.20 13.95
C LEU A 232 14.12 1.70 14.25
N ASP A 233 15.29 2.21 14.65
CA ASP A 233 15.52 3.65 14.78
C ASP A 233 15.84 4.22 13.39
N PHE A 234 14.88 5.00 12.86
CA PHE A 234 14.98 5.64 11.55
C PHE A 234 15.47 7.07 11.68
N THR A 235 16.56 7.39 10.98
CA THR A 235 17.15 8.74 10.93
C THR A 235 17.58 9.09 9.51
N VAL A 236 17.56 10.38 9.18
CA VAL A 236 18.17 10.91 7.95
C VAL A 236 19.50 11.54 8.32
N GLU A 237 20.58 11.06 7.72
CA GLU A 237 21.95 11.48 8.03
C GLU A 237 22.68 11.96 6.78
N ARG A 238 23.77 12.68 6.99
CA ARG A 238 24.71 12.98 5.90
C ARG A 238 25.59 11.77 5.62
N SER A 239 25.82 11.47 4.33
CA SER A 239 26.70 10.35 3.93
C SER A 239 28.14 10.51 4.41
N GLY A 240 28.62 11.74 4.64
CA GLY A 240 29.98 12.05 5.08
C GLY A 240 30.04 12.72 6.45
N LYS A 241 31.21 12.59 7.13
CA LYS A 241 31.48 13.23 8.44
C LYS A 241 31.55 14.77 8.38
N SER A 242 31.60 15.37 7.20
CA SER A 242 31.63 16.83 6.99
C SER A 242 30.81 17.23 5.77
N LEU A 243 30.39 18.50 5.69
CA LEU A 243 29.69 19.07 4.52
C LEU A 243 30.48 18.87 3.23
N ILE A 244 31.81 19.04 3.29
CA ILE A 244 32.73 18.87 2.15
C ILE A 244 32.83 17.39 1.79
N GLY A 245 32.86 16.49 2.76
CA GLY A 245 32.89 15.03 2.55
C GLY A 245 31.62 14.50 1.91
N SER A 246 30.44 14.95 2.33
CA SER A 246 29.16 14.61 1.70
C SER A 246 29.02 15.15 0.27
N ALA A 247 29.48 16.38 0.03
CA ALA A 247 29.50 16.97 -1.31
C ALA A 247 30.50 16.26 -2.24
N ALA A 248 31.62 15.75 -1.71
CA ALA A 248 32.63 15.04 -2.47
C ALA A 248 32.27 13.59 -2.80
N SER A 249 31.44 12.92 -1.97
CA SER A 249 30.92 11.57 -2.24
C SER A 249 29.77 11.57 -3.28
N GLY A 250 29.13 12.71 -3.49
CA GLY A 250 27.98 12.83 -4.38
C GLY A 250 26.65 12.31 -3.77
N GLU A 251 26.69 11.74 -2.57
CA GLU A 251 25.56 11.07 -1.91
C GLU A 251 24.94 11.98 -0.83
N GLY A 252 24.56 13.07 -0.91
CA GLY A 252 23.99 14.08 0.00
C GLY A 252 23.50 13.57 1.36
N LEU A 253 22.25 13.13 1.41
CA LEU A 253 21.55 12.57 2.59
C LEU A 253 21.25 11.09 2.37
N VAL A 254 21.36 10.30 3.43
CA VAL A 254 21.03 8.88 3.44
C VAL A 254 20.02 8.57 4.53
N ASN A 255 19.07 7.72 4.22
CA ASN A 255 18.14 7.12 5.16
C ASN A 255 18.86 6.00 5.92
N VAL A 256 18.81 6.04 7.25
CA VAL A 256 19.54 5.12 8.12
C VAL A 256 18.55 4.41 9.05
N TYR A 257 18.59 3.09 9.03
CA TYR A 257 17.78 2.20 9.85
C TYR A 257 18.71 1.43 10.77
N ARG A 258 18.52 1.51 12.11
CA ARG A 258 19.37 0.87 13.11
C ARG A 258 18.58 -0.02 14.03
N GLY A 259 19.16 -1.14 14.42
CA GLY A 259 18.63 -2.03 15.44
C GLY A 259 18.29 -3.42 14.92
N THR A 260 17.23 -3.99 15.48
CA THR A 260 16.73 -5.32 15.10
C THR A 260 15.33 -5.19 14.51
N GLY A 261 15.14 -5.63 13.26
CA GLY A 261 13.88 -5.52 12.54
C GLY A 261 14.05 -5.75 11.06
N ARG A 262 12.99 -5.57 10.31
CA ARG A 262 12.91 -5.80 8.87
C ARG A 262 12.78 -4.49 8.11
N VAL A 263 13.40 -4.40 6.96
CA VAL A 263 13.18 -3.35 5.95
C VAL A 263 12.79 -4.01 4.63
N LEU A 264 11.71 -3.56 4.04
CA LEU A 264 11.26 -3.94 2.70
C LEU A 264 11.53 -2.77 1.76
N MET A 265 12.26 -2.99 0.67
CA MET A 265 12.68 -1.93 -0.22
C MET A 265 12.57 -2.33 -1.69
N GLN A 266 12.38 -1.33 -2.54
CA GLN A 266 12.43 -1.49 -3.99
C GLN A 266 13.89 -1.54 -4.47
N PRO A 267 14.21 -2.29 -5.56
CA PRO A 267 15.58 -2.42 -6.05
C PRO A 267 16.08 -1.19 -6.83
N VAL A 268 15.17 -0.36 -7.33
CA VAL A 268 15.43 0.84 -8.16
C VAL A 268 14.47 1.96 -7.78
N LEU A 269 14.86 3.20 -8.01
CA LEU A 269 14.03 4.40 -7.82
C LEU A 269 13.23 4.69 -9.10
#